data_c987a84a55668dd315ce13422a62ae46
#
_entry.id   c987a84a55668dd315ce13422a62ae46
#
_cell.length_a   1.000
_cell.length_b   1.000
_cell.length_c   1.000
_cell.angle_alpha   90.00
_cell.angle_beta   90.00
_cell.angle_gamma   90.00
#
_symmetry.space_group_name_H-M   'P 1'
#
loop_
_entity.id
_entity.type
_entity.pdbx_description
1 polymer ?
#
loop_
_entity_poly.entity_id
_entity_poly.type
_entity_poly.pdbx_seq_one_letter_code
_entity_poly.pdbx_strand_id
1 'polypeptide(L)'
;MRVLIINTSERIGGAAVAAGRLMESLKNNGIKAKMLVRDKQTDQISVVGLKGSWLHVWKFMWERIVIWKANRFKKNDLFAVDIANTGTDITSLPEFQQADVIHLHWINQGMLSLNTIRKILTSGKPVVWTMHDMWPCTGICHYARECRNYEQECHHCPYIYGGGGKKDLSTRIFRKKKEIYSQASITFVGCSRWLAEKAKVSGLLTGQTVISIPNAINTNLFKPHNKQEARRKCRLPQEGKLILFGSVKITDKRKGIDYLIEACKLLAEKHPEWKDSLGVVVFGNQSQQLQDLIPFRVYPLPYIKNEHELVDIYNAVDLFVIPSLEENLPNMVMEAMSCGVPCVGFNTGGIPEMIDHLHNGYVAQRKSKIWPTASIGY
;
A
#
# COMPACT_ATOMS: atom_id res chain seq x y z
N MET A 1 -24.66 -8.02 13.17
CA MET A 1 -24.17 -7.62 11.84
C MET A 1 -22.97 -8.51 11.47
N ARG A 2 -22.94 -9.02 10.24
CA ARG A 2 -21.89 -9.87 9.67
C ARG A 2 -21.23 -9.12 8.51
N VAL A 3 -19.95 -8.85 8.60
CA VAL A 3 -19.17 -8.15 7.58
C VAL A 3 -18.26 -9.15 6.86
N LEU A 4 -18.33 -9.19 5.52
CA LEU A 4 -17.38 -9.93 4.70
C LEU A 4 -16.38 -8.95 4.07
N ILE A 5 -15.16 -8.98 4.55
CA ILE A 5 -14.04 -8.24 3.98
C ILE A 5 -13.44 -9.06 2.83
N ILE A 6 -13.21 -8.43 1.68
CA ILE A 6 -12.66 -9.09 0.50
C ILE A 6 -11.35 -8.43 0.11
N ASN A 7 -10.27 -9.21 0.10
CA ASN A 7 -8.94 -8.77 -0.28
C ASN A 7 -8.18 -9.87 -1.04
N THR A 8 -7.22 -9.53 -1.88
CA THR A 8 -6.50 -10.53 -2.68
C THR A 8 -5.60 -11.40 -1.82
N SER A 9 -4.80 -10.82 -0.94
CA SER A 9 -3.89 -11.55 -0.04
C SER A 9 -4.30 -11.40 1.42
N GLU A 10 -3.99 -12.40 2.24
CA GLU A 10 -4.22 -12.33 3.69
C GLU A 10 -3.20 -11.41 4.39
N ARG A 11 -1.91 -11.47 4.01
CA ARG A 11 -0.82 -10.80 4.75
C ARG A 11 0.18 -10.03 3.89
N ILE A 12 0.18 -10.22 2.57
CA ILE A 12 1.18 -9.60 1.70
C ILE A 12 0.71 -8.23 1.22
N GLY A 13 1.47 -7.20 1.56
CA GLY A 13 1.22 -5.82 1.15
C GLY A 13 0.38 -5.00 2.14
N GLY A 14 0.49 -3.68 2.04
CA GLY A 14 -0.16 -2.75 2.97
C GLY A 14 -1.68 -2.87 3.04
N ALA A 15 -2.34 -3.17 1.92
CA ALA A 15 -3.78 -3.39 1.86
C ALA A 15 -4.21 -4.63 2.67
N ALA A 16 -3.44 -5.71 2.61
CA ALA A 16 -3.72 -6.94 3.35
C ALA A 16 -3.59 -6.72 4.86
N VAL A 17 -2.52 -6.06 5.29
CA VAL A 17 -2.31 -5.68 6.69
C VAL A 17 -3.46 -4.80 7.20
N ALA A 18 -3.84 -3.78 6.44
CA ALA A 18 -4.93 -2.87 6.80
C ALA A 18 -6.29 -3.60 6.89
N ALA A 19 -6.58 -4.50 5.93
CA ALA A 19 -7.81 -5.31 5.94
C ALA A 19 -7.86 -6.26 7.15
N GLY A 20 -6.73 -6.90 7.49
CA GLY A 20 -6.60 -7.76 8.67
C GLY A 20 -6.83 -6.99 9.97
N ARG A 21 -6.19 -5.82 10.12
CA ARG A 21 -6.37 -4.95 11.30
C ARG A 21 -7.80 -4.44 11.44
N LEU A 22 -8.44 -4.09 10.32
CA LEU A 22 -9.85 -3.73 10.34
C LEU A 22 -10.72 -4.90 10.78
N MET A 23 -10.48 -6.11 10.26
CA MET A 23 -11.21 -7.31 10.68
C MET A 23 -11.10 -7.53 12.20
N GLU A 24 -9.90 -7.45 12.75
CA GLU A 24 -9.69 -7.61 14.20
C GLU A 24 -10.36 -6.48 15.00
N SER A 25 -10.26 -5.23 14.53
CA SER A 25 -10.94 -4.09 15.16
C SER A 25 -12.46 -4.28 15.19
N LEU A 26 -13.07 -4.72 14.10
CA LEU A 26 -14.50 -5.02 14.03
C LEU A 26 -14.89 -6.13 15.02
N LYS A 27 -14.10 -7.21 15.08
CA LYS A 27 -14.34 -8.33 16.02
C LYS A 27 -14.23 -7.88 17.47
N ASN A 28 -13.23 -7.08 17.81
CA ASN A 28 -13.04 -6.54 19.16
C ASN A 28 -14.18 -5.61 19.59
N ASN A 29 -14.92 -5.04 18.62
CA ASN A 29 -16.12 -4.23 18.85
C ASN A 29 -17.42 -5.02 18.66
N GLY A 30 -17.40 -6.36 18.77
CA GLY A 30 -18.60 -7.21 18.78
C GLY A 30 -19.23 -7.46 17.39
N ILE A 31 -18.55 -7.09 16.30
CA ILE A 31 -19.04 -7.32 14.93
C ILE A 31 -18.48 -8.66 14.41
N LYS A 32 -19.34 -9.50 13.85
CA LYS A 32 -18.91 -10.76 13.24
C LYS A 32 -18.24 -10.46 11.87
N ALA A 33 -16.93 -10.37 11.85
CA ALA A 33 -16.15 -10.13 10.62
C ALA A 33 -15.42 -11.39 10.17
N LYS A 34 -15.46 -11.65 8.86
CA LYS A 34 -14.64 -12.65 8.16
C LYS A 34 -13.92 -11.98 7.00
N MET A 35 -12.75 -12.50 6.63
CA MET A 35 -12.02 -12.05 5.46
C MET A 35 -11.94 -13.18 4.42
N LEU A 36 -12.38 -12.89 3.19
CA LEU A 36 -12.26 -13.77 2.03
C LEU A 36 -11.05 -13.33 1.20
N VAL A 37 -10.12 -14.24 0.99
CA VAL A 37 -8.87 -13.98 0.27
C VAL A 37 -8.62 -15.01 -0.82
N ARG A 38 -7.88 -14.62 -1.85
CA ARG A 38 -7.32 -15.57 -2.82
C ARG A 38 -6.12 -16.31 -2.22
N ASP A 39 -5.20 -15.55 -1.64
CA ASP A 39 -3.91 -16.05 -1.14
C ASP A 39 -3.95 -16.14 0.39
N LYS A 40 -4.54 -17.23 0.90
CA LYS A 40 -4.57 -17.54 2.33
C LYS A 40 -3.21 -18.06 2.79
N GLN A 41 -2.74 -17.61 3.95
CA GLN A 41 -1.40 -17.94 4.48
C GLN A 41 -1.41 -18.48 5.90
N THR A 42 -2.54 -18.41 6.60
CA THR A 42 -2.67 -18.89 7.99
C THR A 42 -3.87 -19.84 8.13
N ASP A 43 -3.92 -20.54 9.27
CA ASP A 43 -5.06 -21.41 9.62
C ASP A 43 -6.16 -20.65 10.38
N GLN A 44 -6.13 -19.32 10.38
CA GLN A 44 -7.11 -18.50 11.09
C GLN A 44 -8.54 -18.78 10.56
N ILE A 45 -9.46 -19.15 11.47
CA ILE A 45 -10.84 -19.54 11.12
C ILE A 45 -11.64 -18.35 10.51
N SER A 46 -11.34 -17.13 10.94
CA SER A 46 -11.96 -15.92 10.40
C SER A 46 -11.50 -15.54 9.00
N VAL A 47 -10.49 -16.22 8.45
CA VAL A 47 -9.98 -16.04 7.10
C VAL A 47 -10.35 -17.24 6.24
N VAL A 48 -11.05 -16.98 5.14
CA VAL A 48 -11.51 -17.98 4.17
C VAL A 48 -10.69 -17.83 2.89
N GLY A 49 -10.04 -18.90 2.47
CA GLY A 49 -9.29 -18.95 1.21
C GLY A 49 -10.16 -19.44 0.06
N LEU A 50 -10.03 -18.82 -1.10
CA LEU A 50 -10.64 -19.33 -2.32
C LEU A 50 -9.97 -20.66 -2.73
N LYS A 51 -10.77 -21.63 -3.17
CA LYS A 51 -10.27 -22.90 -3.70
C LYS A 51 -9.75 -22.72 -5.13
N GLY A 52 -8.80 -23.55 -5.55
CA GLY A 52 -8.36 -23.64 -6.94
C GLY A 52 -7.14 -22.76 -7.25
N SER A 53 -6.05 -22.93 -6.51
CA SER A 53 -4.79 -22.17 -6.67
C SER A 53 -4.28 -22.09 -8.12
N TRP A 54 -4.37 -23.18 -8.89
CA TRP A 54 -3.98 -23.21 -10.31
C TRP A 54 -4.81 -22.28 -11.21
N LEU A 55 -6.13 -22.23 -11.00
CA LEU A 55 -7.02 -21.32 -11.71
C LEU A 55 -6.73 -19.86 -11.40
N HIS A 56 -6.28 -19.55 -10.17
CA HIS A 56 -5.90 -18.18 -9.79
C HIS A 56 -4.64 -17.73 -10.51
N VAL A 57 -3.65 -18.61 -10.65
CA VAL A 57 -2.43 -18.34 -11.43
C VAL A 57 -2.79 -18.08 -12.90
N TRP A 58 -3.65 -18.91 -13.49
CA TRP A 58 -4.14 -18.70 -14.87
C TRP A 58 -4.86 -17.37 -15.05
N LYS A 59 -5.76 -17.01 -14.14
CA LYS A 59 -6.48 -15.73 -14.19
C LYS A 59 -5.52 -14.55 -14.14
N PHE A 60 -4.55 -14.59 -13.22
CA PHE A 60 -3.51 -13.58 -13.13
C PHE A 60 -2.69 -13.48 -14.41
N MET A 61 -2.17 -14.60 -14.92
CA MET A 61 -1.37 -14.63 -16.15
C MET A 61 -2.17 -14.14 -17.36
N TRP A 62 -3.43 -14.53 -17.48
CA TRP A 62 -4.29 -14.08 -18.56
C TRP A 62 -4.47 -12.56 -18.57
N GLU A 63 -4.71 -11.97 -17.42
CA GLU A 63 -4.79 -10.52 -17.29
C GLU A 63 -3.49 -9.84 -17.75
N ARG A 64 -2.34 -10.33 -17.30
CA ARG A 64 -1.02 -9.81 -17.72
C ARG A 64 -0.79 -9.96 -19.22
N ILE A 65 -1.19 -11.06 -19.83
CA ILE A 65 -1.10 -11.28 -21.29
C ILE A 65 -1.95 -10.27 -22.05
N VAL A 66 -3.18 -10.00 -21.61
CA VAL A 66 -4.07 -9.03 -22.26
C VAL A 66 -3.47 -7.61 -22.18
N ILE A 67 -2.94 -7.22 -21.01
CA ILE A 67 -2.26 -5.93 -20.83
C ILE A 67 -1.00 -5.87 -21.71
N TRP A 68 -0.18 -6.91 -21.71
CA TRP A 68 1.05 -6.98 -22.51
C TRP A 68 0.76 -6.87 -24.03
N LYS A 69 -0.28 -7.54 -24.52
CA LYS A 69 -0.75 -7.40 -25.91
C LYS A 69 -1.22 -5.98 -26.21
N ALA A 70 -2.02 -5.38 -25.32
CA ALA A 70 -2.48 -3.99 -25.47
C ALA A 70 -1.31 -3.00 -25.44
N ASN A 71 -0.22 -3.34 -24.74
CA ASN A 71 1.03 -2.58 -24.63
C ASN A 71 2.03 -2.90 -25.76
N ARG A 72 1.56 -3.43 -26.89
CA ARG A 72 2.38 -3.83 -28.06
C ARG A 72 3.57 -4.69 -27.67
N PHE A 73 3.34 -5.66 -26.78
CA PHE A 73 4.35 -6.62 -26.28
C PHE A 73 5.50 -6.00 -25.50
N LYS A 74 5.36 -4.76 -25.02
CA LYS A 74 6.33 -4.15 -24.11
C LYS A 74 6.01 -4.49 -22.66
N LYS A 75 7.05 -4.69 -21.84
CA LYS A 75 6.92 -5.08 -20.43
C LYS A 75 6.81 -3.87 -19.47
N ASN A 76 6.90 -2.65 -20.00
CA ASN A 76 6.86 -1.45 -19.19
C ASN A 76 5.51 -1.33 -18.47
N ASP A 77 5.55 -0.91 -17.21
CA ASP A 77 4.37 -0.64 -16.37
C ASP A 77 3.35 -1.79 -16.27
N LEU A 78 3.73 -3.03 -16.62
CA LEU A 78 2.84 -4.19 -16.67
C LEU A 78 2.13 -4.48 -15.32
N PHE A 79 2.75 -4.06 -14.21
CA PHE A 79 2.21 -4.21 -12.84
C PHE A 79 1.71 -2.89 -12.23
N ALA A 80 1.81 -1.78 -12.96
CA ALA A 80 1.27 -0.50 -12.55
C ALA A 80 -0.23 -0.34 -12.90
N VAL A 81 -0.78 -1.31 -13.64
CA VAL A 81 -2.15 -1.29 -14.14
C VAL A 81 -2.83 -2.65 -13.95
N ASP A 82 -4.14 -2.64 -13.74
CA ASP A 82 -5.03 -3.80 -13.71
C ASP A 82 -6.33 -3.51 -14.46
N ILE A 83 -6.88 -4.51 -15.11
CA ILE A 83 -8.09 -4.39 -15.94
C ILE A 83 -9.27 -5.22 -15.42
N ALA A 84 -9.03 -6.09 -14.46
CA ALA A 84 -10.00 -6.98 -13.84
C ALA A 84 -10.92 -7.69 -14.87
N ASN A 85 -10.30 -8.14 -15.99
CA ASN A 85 -11.01 -8.86 -17.05
C ASN A 85 -11.31 -10.31 -16.68
N THR A 86 -10.69 -10.82 -15.63
CA THR A 86 -10.84 -12.17 -15.10
C THR A 86 -10.83 -12.15 -13.57
N GLY A 87 -11.46 -13.12 -12.96
CA GLY A 87 -11.57 -13.23 -11.49
C GLY A 87 -12.47 -14.40 -11.10
N THR A 88 -12.69 -14.55 -9.79
CA THR A 88 -13.54 -15.61 -9.24
C THR A 88 -14.91 -15.04 -8.89
N ASP A 89 -15.97 -15.72 -9.28
CA ASP A 89 -17.31 -15.40 -8.80
C ASP A 89 -17.46 -15.93 -7.37
N ILE A 90 -17.67 -15.01 -6.44
CA ILE A 90 -17.79 -15.30 -5.01
C ILE A 90 -19.22 -15.22 -4.51
N THR A 91 -20.16 -14.80 -5.37
CA THR A 91 -21.54 -14.51 -4.96
C THR A 91 -22.31 -15.73 -4.51
N SER A 92 -21.90 -16.93 -4.94
CA SER A 92 -22.49 -18.20 -4.51
C SER A 92 -21.90 -18.78 -3.22
N LEU A 93 -20.80 -18.18 -2.69
CA LEU A 93 -20.15 -18.69 -1.49
C LEU A 93 -21.04 -18.47 -0.25
N PRO A 94 -21.04 -19.43 0.70
CA PRO A 94 -21.80 -19.27 1.95
C PRO A 94 -21.45 -17.99 2.73
N GLU A 95 -20.18 -17.61 2.75
CA GLU A 95 -19.71 -16.40 3.41
C GLU A 95 -20.32 -15.14 2.80
N PHE A 96 -20.41 -15.09 1.46
CA PHE A 96 -21.06 -13.98 0.75
C PHE A 96 -22.57 -13.95 1.03
N GLN A 97 -23.21 -15.10 0.93
CA GLN A 97 -24.66 -15.19 1.14
C GLN A 97 -25.08 -14.77 2.56
N GLN A 98 -24.30 -15.18 3.55
CA GLN A 98 -24.54 -14.87 4.97
C GLN A 98 -24.16 -13.46 5.39
N ALA A 99 -23.36 -12.74 4.59
CA ALA A 99 -22.91 -11.40 4.93
C ALA A 99 -24.06 -10.38 4.89
N ASP A 100 -24.10 -9.48 5.85
CA ASP A 100 -25.01 -8.34 5.89
C ASP A 100 -24.41 -7.13 5.16
N VAL A 101 -23.06 -7.02 5.13
CA VAL A 101 -22.30 -5.96 4.47
C VAL A 101 -21.11 -6.58 3.73
N ILE A 102 -20.84 -6.13 2.52
CA ILE A 102 -19.65 -6.49 1.73
C ILE A 102 -18.66 -5.33 1.80
N HIS A 103 -17.44 -5.62 2.24
CA HIS A 103 -16.38 -4.64 2.36
C HIS A 103 -15.21 -5.00 1.44
N LEU A 104 -15.09 -4.29 0.30
CA LEU A 104 -14.02 -4.47 -0.65
C LEU A 104 -12.79 -3.70 -0.22
N HIS A 105 -11.62 -4.34 -0.37
CA HIS A 105 -10.30 -3.73 -0.22
C HIS A 105 -9.54 -3.79 -1.53
N TRP A 106 -8.38 -4.43 -1.58
CA TRP A 106 -7.60 -4.60 -2.78
C TRP A 106 -7.93 -5.93 -3.47
N ILE A 107 -8.66 -5.87 -4.58
CA ILE A 107 -9.32 -7.02 -5.21
C ILE A 107 -8.76 -7.36 -6.62
N ASN A 108 -7.60 -6.84 -6.93
CA ASN A 108 -6.94 -6.90 -8.23
C ASN A 108 -6.20 -8.23 -8.46
N GLN A 109 -5.46 -8.29 -9.57
CA GLN A 109 -4.61 -9.42 -9.96
C GLN A 109 -5.37 -10.75 -10.09
N GLY A 110 -6.53 -10.73 -10.71
CA GLY A 110 -7.34 -11.92 -10.97
C GLY A 110 -8.15 -12.42 -9.76
N MET A 111 -8.26 -11.65 -8.67
CA MET A 111 -9.16 -11.95 -7.55
C MET A 111 -10.61 -11.79 -7.96
N LEU A 112 -11.04 -10.59 -8.32
CA LEU A 112 -12.38 -10.30 -8.82
C LEU A 112 -12.31 -9.72 -10.24
N SER A 113 -13.26 -10.15 -11.08
CA SER A 113 -13.49 -9.53 -12.39
C SER A 113 -14.48 -8.38 -12.29
N LEU A 114 -14.49 -7.47 -13.28
CA LEU A 114 -15.52 -6.43 -13.39
C LEU A 114 -16.93 -7.03 -13.43
N ASN A 115 -17.09 -8.22 -14.02
CA ASN A 115 -18.37 -8.91 -14.03
C ASN A 115 -18.76 -9.40 -12.62
N THR A 116 -17.81 -9.90 -11.84
CA THR A 116 -18.06 -10.29 -10.44
C THR A 116 -18.39 -9.06 -9.59
N ILE A 117 -17.67 -7.93 -9.79
CA ILE A 117 -18.00 -6.66 -9.12
C ILE A 117 -19.43 -6.24 -9.44
N ARG A 118 -19.87 -6.32 -10.72
CA ARG A 118 -21.27 -6.07 -11.09
C ARG A 118 -22.22 -6.95 -10.29
N LYS A 119 -22.00 -8.26 -10.23
CA LYS A 119 -22.84 -9.18 -9.46
C LYS A 119 -22.92 -8.83 -7.97
N ILE A 120 -21.79 -8.44 -7.38
CA ILE A 120 -21.73 -7.99 -5.98
C ILE A 120 -22.61 -6.75 -5.80
N LEU A 121 -22.46 -5.75 -6.65
CA LEU A 121 -23.18 -4.49 -6.58
C LEU A 121 -24.69 -4.65 -6.80
N THR A 122 -25.08 -5.59 -7.66
CA THR A 122 -26.51 -5.89 -7.94
C THR A 122 -27.10 -6.94 -7.00
N SER A 123 -26.38 -7.41 -5.99
CA SER A 123 -26.87 -8.41 -5.02
C SER A 123 -27.86 -7.85 -3.97
N GLY A 124 -28.05 -6.53 -3.93
CA GLY A 124 -28.87 -5.86 -2.92
C GLY A 124 -28.17 -5.69 -1.57
N LYS A 125 -26.92 -6.15 -1.40
CA LYS A 125 -26.16 -5.97 -0.15
C LYS A 125 -25.45 -4.62 -0.14
N PRO A 126 -25.41 -3.91 0.99
CA PRO A 126 -24.58 -2.71 1.15
C PRO A 126 -23.11 -3.00 0.84
N VAL A 127 -22.48 -2.13 0.04
CA VAL A 127 -21.07 -2.26 -0.33
C VAL A 127 -20.26 -1.06 0.12
N VAL A 128 -19.22 -1.33 0.89
CA VAL A 128 -18.16 -0.38 1.25
C VAL A 128 -16.89 -0.76 0.51
N TRP A 129 -16.16 0.21 -0.05
CA TRP A 129 -14.90 -0.05 -0.74
C TRP A 129 -13.78 0.82 -0.19
N THR A 130 -12.93 0.22 0.65
CA THR A 130 -11.72 0.91 1.12
C THR A 130 -10.64 0.87 0.03
N MET A 131 -10.27 2.05 -0.43
CA MET A 131 -9.28 2.27 -1.48
C MET A 131 -7.88 2.36 -0.87
N HIS A 132 -6.99 1.48 -1.30
CA HIS A 132 -5.57 1.49 -0.93
C HIS A 132 -4.69 2.16 -1.97
N ASP A 133 -5.21 2.34 -3.17
CA ASP A 133 -4.64 3.05 -4.31
C ASP A 133 -5.75 3.68 -5.16
N MET A 134 -5.39 4.27 -6.29
CA MET A 134 -6.34 4.98 -7.15
C MET A 134 -7.11 4.06 -8.12
N TRP A 135 -6.85 2.74 -8.14
CA TRP A 135 -7.49 1.87 -9.14
C TRP A 135 -9.03 1.93 -9.13
N PRO A 136 -9.74 1.99 -8.00
CA PRO A 136 -11.20 2.11 -8.01
C PRO A 136 -11.70 3.39 -8.69
N CYS A 137 -10.92 4.47 -8.66
CA CYS A 137 -11.30 5.77 -9.22
C CYS A 137 -10.60 6.13 -10.54
N THR A 138 -9.82 5.22 -11.14
CA THR A 138 -9.17 5.37 -12.45
C THR A 138 -9.64 4.31 -13.44
N GLY A 139 -9.26 4.42 -14.71
CA GLY A 139 -9.53 3.36 -15.70
C GLY A 139 -8.80 2.08 -15.34
N ILE A 140 -7.48 2.12 -15.29
CA ILE A 140 -6.63 0.93 -15.13
C ILE A 140 -5.47 1.10 -14.14
N CYS A 141 -5.02 2.31 -13.84
CA CYS A 141 -3.78 2.54 -13.09
C CYS A 141 -4.01 2.59 -11.58
N HIS A 142 -3.00 2.12 -10.82
CA HIS A 142 -2.97 2.20 -9.36
C HIS A 142 -2.59 3.59 -8.85
N TYR A 143 -1.80 4.35 -9.61
CA TYR A 143 -1.47 5.75 -9.35
C TYR A 143 -1.52 6.53 -10.65
N ALA A 144 -2.20 7.66 -10.65
CA ALA A 144 -2.38 8.48 -11.85
C ALA A 144 -1.17 9.36 -12.18
N ARG A 145 -0.21 9.52 -11.24
CA ARG A 145 0.90 10.48 -11.36
C ARG A 145 0.39 11.88 -11.74
N GLU A 146 0.93 12.47 -12.78
CA GLU A 146 0.50 13.77 -13.31
C GLU A 146 -0.76 13.71 -14.20
N CYS A 147 -1.25 12.48 -14.52
CA CYS A 147 -2.41 12.32 -15.38
C CYS A 147 -3.70 12.71 -14.65
N ARG A 148 -4.50 13.58 -15.27
CA ARG A 148 -5.80 14.04 -14.75
C ARG A 148 -7.00 13.52 -15.54
N ASN A 149 -6.81 12.70 -16.57
CA ASN A 149 -7.90 12.24 -17.43
C ASN A 149 -8.99 11.47 -16.68
N TYR A 150 -8.65 10.81 -15.55
CA TYR A 150 -9.63 10.09 -14.73
C TYR A 150 -10.70 11.02 -14.11
N GLU A 151 -10.46 12.32 -14.07
CA GLU A 151 -11.43 13.32 -13.57
C GLU A 151 -12.66 13.43 -14.48
N GLN A 152 -12.53 13.10 -15.76
CA GLN A 152 -13.62 13.06 -16.75
C GLN A 152 -13.77 11.64 -17.35
N GLU A 153 -12.86 11.28 -18.26
CA GLU A 153 -12.79 9.97 -18.89
C GLU A 153 -11.34 9.62 -19.25
N CYS A 154 -10.86 8.46 -18.83
CA CYS A 154 -9.52 8.01 -19.18
C CYS A 154 -9.36 7.79 -20.68
N HIS A 155 -8.29 8.34 -21.25
CA HIS A 155 -7.83 8.17 -22.63
C HIS A 155 -6.35 8.54 -22.71
N HIS A 156 -5.67 8.25 -23.82
CA HIS A 156 -4.24 8.59 -24.03
C HIS A 156 -3.42 8.23 -22.79
N CYS A 157 -3.58 6.98 -22.32
CA CYS A 157 -3.03 6.54 -21.04
C CYS A 157 -1.51 6.48 -21.10
N PRO A 158 -0.78 7.17 -20.19
CA PRO A 158 0.69 7.18 -20.17
C PRO A 158 1.30 5.80 -19.83
N TYR A 159 0.52 4.90 -19.25
CA TYR A 159 0.93 3.52 -18.97
C TYR A 159 0.80 2.57 -20.17
N ILE A 160 0.22 3.04 -21.27
CA ILE A 160 0.12 2.28 -22.52
C ILE A 160 1.21 2.77 -23.47
N TYR A 161 1.92 1.84 -24.10
CA TYR A 161 3.01 2.14 -25.01
C TYR A 161 2.59 3.13 -26.11
N GLY A 162 3.40 4.18 -26.30
CA GLY A 162 3.10 5.26 -27.23
C GLY A 162 2.04 6.25 -26.73
N GLY A 163 1.75 6.26 -25.42
CA GLY A 163 0.78 7.20 -24.83
C GLY A 163 -0.67 6.86 -25.10
N GLY A 164 -0.96 5.64 -25.52
CA GLY A 164 -2.32 5.17 -25.79
C GLY A 164 -3.04 5.95 -26.92
N GLY A 165 -4.37 6.06 -26.81
CA GLY A 165 -5.22 6.75 -27.78
C GLY A 165 -6.61 7.08 -27.23
N LYS A 166 -7.46 7.75 -28.02
CA LYS A 166 -8.83 8.12 -27.59
C LYS A 166 -9.73 6.93 -27.19
N LYS A 167 -9.46 5.74 -27.71
CA LYS A 167 -10.24 4.51 -27.44
C LYS A 167 -9.32 3.37 -26.99
N ASP A 168 -8.32 3.68 -26.19
CA ASP A 168 -7.38 2.70 -25.68
C ASP A 168 -7.99 1.79 -24.58
N LEU A 169 -7.17 0.93 -24.01
CA LEU A 169 -7.60 0.00 -22.96
C LEU A 169 -8.13 0.74 -21.73
N SER A 170 -7.52 1.89 -21.37
CA SER A 170 -7.96 2.66 -20.21
C SER A 170 -9.37 3.25 -20.41
N THR A 171 -9.68 3.74 -21.60
CA THR A 171 -11.01 4.24 -21.96
C THR A 171 -12.08 3.15 -21.86
N ARG A 172 -11.77 1.97 -22.43
CA ARG A 172 -12.72 0.84 -22.41
C ARG A 172 -13.03 0.37 -21.00
N ILE A 173 -12.02 0.25 -20.16
CA ILE A 173 -12.19 -0.18 -18.76
C ILE A 173 -12.88 0.91 -17.94
N PHE A 174 -12.53 2.19 -18.15
CA PHE A 174 -13.19 3.31 -17.49
C PHE A 174 -14.71 3.31 -17.76
N ARG A 175 -15.12 3.23 -19.02
CA ARG A 175 -16.54 3.19 -19.40
C ARG A 175 -17.26 1.99 -18.80
N LYS A 176 -16.61 0.81 -18.79
CA LYS A 176 -17.18 -0.39 -18.18
C LYS A 176 -17.33 -0.27 -16.67
N LYS A 177 -16.34 0.33 -15.97
CA LYS A 177 -16.47 0.63 -14.54
C LYS A 177 -17.60 1.63 -14.28
N LYS A 178 -17.70 2.70 -15.09
CA LYS A 178 -18.76 3.71 -14.96
C LYS A 178 -20.15 3.10 -15.06
N GLU A 179 -20.37 2.24 -16.08
CA GLU A 179 -21.61 1.48 -16.25
C GLU A 179 -21.92 0.59 -15.03
N ILE A 180 -20.90 -0.09 -14.49
CA ILE A 180 -21.07 -0.98 -13.34
C ILE A 180 -21.38 -0.19 -12.06
N TYR A 181 -20.65 0.90 -11.81
CA TYR A 181 -20.81 1.69 -10.58
C TYR A 181 -22.13 2.47 -10.55
N SER A 182 -22.67 2.85 -11.72
CA SER A 182 -23.98 3.50 -11.80
C SER A 182 -25.16 2.61 -11.41
N GLN A 183 -24.95 1.31 -11.25
CA GLN A 183 -26.01 0.35 -10.92
C GLN A 183 -26.28 0.23 -9.42
N ALA A 184 -25.45 0.82 -8.56
CA ALA A 184 -25.59 0.71 -7.11
C ALA A 184 -25.02 1.95 -6.39
N SER A 185 -25.50 2.17 -5.16
CA SER A 185 -24.87 3.12 -4.24
C SER A 185 -23.72 2.43 -3.52
N ILE A 186 -22.52 2.98 -3.67
CA ILE A 186 -21.29 2.46 -3.07
C ILE A 186 -20.72 3.53 -2.15
N THR A 187 -20.26 3.13 -0.95
CA THR A 187 -19.47 4.02 -0.10
C THR A 187 -17.98 3.73 -0.34
N PHE A 188 -17.29 4.66 -0.98
CA PHE A 188 -15.84 4.61 -1.15
C PHE A 188 -15.15 5.27 0.03
N VAL A 189 -14.16 4.58 0.59
CA VAL A 189 -13.35 5.06 1.72
C VAL A 189 -11.91 5.24 1.25
N GLY A 190 -11.42 6.49 1.21
CA GLY A 190 -9.99 6.76 1.04
C GLY A 190 -9.28 6.58 2.37
N CYS A 191 -8.19 5.79 2.41
CA CYS A 191 -7.38 5.66 3.63
C CYS A 191 -6.70 6.98 4.03
N SER A 192 -6.52 7.92 3.10
CA SER A 192 -6.04 9.28 3.32
C SER A 192 -7.03 10.31 2.78
N ARG A 193 -6.95 11.52 3.28
CA ARG A 193 -7.69 12.67 2.70
C ARG A 193 -7.25 12.91 1.26
N TRP A 194 -5.95 12.81 0.98
CA TRP A 194 -5.40 12.89 -0.37
C TRP A 194 -6.11 11.95 -1.34
N LEU A 195 -6.25 10.66 -0.98
CA LEU A 195 -6.92 9.69 -1.87
C LEU A 195 -8.43 9.97 -1.98
N ALA A 196 -9.08 10.33 -0.88
CA ALA A 196 -10.50 10.68 -0.90
C ALA A 196 -10.78 11.91 -1.80
N GLU A 197 -9.92 12.93 -1.78
CA GLU A 197 -10.02 14.10 -2.67
C GLU A 197 -9.81 13.72 -4.13
N LYS A 198 -8.78 12.90 -4.44
CA LYS A 198 -8.57 12.35 -5.78
C LYS A 198 -9.76 11.53 -6.27
N ALA A 199 -10.38 10.78 -5.40
CA ALA A 199 -11.56 9.97 -5.71
C ALA A 199 -12.82 10.83 -5.95
N LYS A 200 -13.03 11.88 -5.16
CA LYS A 200 -14.20 12.79 -5.29
C LYS A 200 -14.25 13.48 -6.66
N VAL A 201 -13.10 13.81 -7.24
CA VAL A 201 -13.05 14.46 -8.55
C VAL A 201 -13.11 13.47 -9.73
N SER A 202 -13.08 12.16 -9.45
CA SER A 202 -13.13 11.14 -10.50
C SER A 202 -14.49 11.07 -11.18
N GLY A 203 -14.49 11.11 -12.52
CA GLY A 203 -15.69 10.91 -13.34
C GLY A 203 -16.33 9.52 -13.18
N LEU A 204 -15.61 8.53 -12.59
CA LEU A 204 -16.18 7.22 -12.24
C LEU A 204 -17.07 7.27 -11.01
N LEU A 205 -16.75 8.13 -10.04
CA LEU A 205 -17.39 8.14 -8.73
C LEU A 205 -18.42 9.26 -8.58
N THR A 206 -18.77 9.91 -9.68
CA THR A 206 -19.84 10.93 -9.70
C THR A 206 -21.14 10.34 -9.15
N GLY A 207 -21.70 10.97 -8.13
CA GLY A 207 -22.93 10.51 -7.45
C GLY A 207 -22.70 9.41 -6.40
N GLN A 208 -21.48 8.96 -6.18
CA GLN A 208 -21.14 8.01 -5.11
C GLN A 208 -20.72 8.74 -3.83
N THR A 209 -20.87 8.07 -2.70
CA THR A 209 -20.38 8.58 -1.41
C THR A 209 -18.87 8.34 -1.31
N VAL A 210 -18.08 9.39 -1.09
CA VAL A 210 -16.63 9.29 -0.86
C VAL A 210 -16.27 9.97 0.45
N ILE A 211 -15.70 9.19 1.38
CA ILE A 211 -15.24 9.66 2.70
C ILE A 211 -13.78 9.28 2.93
N SER A 212 -13.15 9.89 3.94
CA SER A 212 -11.80 9.52 4.36
C SER A 212 -11.85 8.89 5.75
N ILE A 213 -11.31 7.68 5.89
CA ILE A 213 -11.12 6.99 7.17
C ILE A 213 -9.73 6.34 7.12
N PRO A 214 -8.79 6.74 8.01
CA PRO A 214 -7.45 6.15 8.03
C PRO A 214 -7.47 4.67 8.42
N ASN A 215 -6.39 3.95 8.05
CA ASN A 215 -6.23 2.55 8.42
C ASN A 215 -6.17 2.38 9.94
N ALA A 216 -6.70 1.27 10.45
CA ALA A 216 -6.61 0.91 11.86
C ALA A 216 -5.18 0.45 12.23
N ILE A 217 -4.77 0.76 13.46
CA ILE A 217 -3.55 0.24 14.07
C ILE A 217 -3.83 -0.23 15.50
N ASN A 218 -3.17 -1.29 15.92
CA ASN A 218 -3.25 -1.82 17.29
C ASN A 218 -2.21 -1.12 18.18
N THR A 219 -2.61 -0.07 18.87
CA THR A 219 -1.75 0.70 19.78
C THR A 219 -1.40 -0.05 21.07
N ASN A 220 -2.06 -1.16 21.38
CA ASN A 220 -1.63 -2.05 22.48
C ASN A 220 -0.38 -2.86 22.09
N LEU A 221 -0.19 -3.11 20.80
CA LEU A 221 0.97 -3.81 20.24
C LEU A 221 2.06 -2.82 19.83
N PHE A 222 1.72 -1.87 18.95
CA PHE A 222 2.64 -0.81 18.49
C PHE A 222 2.66 0.33 19.50
N LYS A 223 3.63 0.29 20.40
CA LYS A 223 3.84 1.29 21.46
C LYS A 223 5.31 1.39 21.83
N PRO A 224 5.73 2.45 22.51
CA PRO A 224 7.10 2.59 22.98
C PRO A 224 7.49 1.47 23.96
N HIS A 225 8.69 0.92 23.77
CA HIS A 225 9.36 -0.06 24.62
C HIS A 225 10.79 0.37 24.92
N ASN A 226 11.47 -0.38 25.80
CA ASN A 226 12.88 -0.12 26.12
C ASN A 226 13.77 -0.32 24.87
N LYS A 227 14.43 0.75 24.42
CA LYS A 227 15.27 0.75 23.22
C LYS A 227 16.46 -0.21 23.31
N GLN A 228 17.14 -0.25 24.45
CA GLN A 228 18.31 -1.11 24.62
C GLN A 228 17.92 -2.61 24.59
N GLU A 229 16.76 -2.95 25.15
CA GLU A 229 16.22 -4.31 25.07
C GLU A 229 15.84 -4.65 23.61
N ALA A 230 15.16 -3.75 22.91
CA ALA A 230 14.81 -3.90 21.51
C ALA A 230 16.06 -4.08 20.63
N ARG A 231 17.11 -3.29 20.84
CA ARG A 231 18.40 -3.42 20.15
C ARG A 231 19.05 -4.79 20.40
N ARG A 232 19.04 -5.27 21.65
CA ARG A 232 19.55 -6.63 21.97
C ARG A 232 18.79 -7.72 21.23
N LYS A 233 17.46 -7.67 21.23
CA LYS A 233 16.61 -8.65 20.52
C LYS A 233 16.88 -8.63 19.01
N CYS A 234 17.03 -7.46 18.42
CA CYS A 234 17.33 -7.28 17.00
C CYS A 234 18.80 -7.48 16.63
N ARG A 235 19.69 -7.77 17.61
CA ARG A 235 21.16 -7.86 17.43
C ARG A 235 21.78 -6.61 16.81
N LEU A 236 21.27 -5.46 17.20
CA LEU A 236 21.75 -4.15 16.77
C LEU A 236 22.70 -3.54 17.81
N PRO A 237 23.58 -2.58 17.41
CA PRO A 237 24.51 -1.94 18.34
C PRO A 237 23.76 -1.19 19.45
N GLN A 238 24.31 -1.24 20.66
CA GLN A 238 23.70 -0.58 21.82
C GLN A 238 23.92 0.93 21.80
N GLU A 239 25.00 1.36 21.19
CA GLU A 239 25.41 2.76 21.05
C GLU A 239 25.15 3.28 19.61
N GLY A 240 25.24 4.59 19.45
CA GLY A 240 25.07 5.28 18.17
C GLY A 240 23.61 5.50 17.78
N LYS A 241 23.41 6.15 16.64
CA LYS A 241 22.10 6.46 16.05
C LYS A 241 21.78 5.50 14.92
N LEU A 242 20.54 5.08 14.84
CA LEU A 242 20.07 4.12 13.84
C LEU A 242 18.91 4.70 13.02
N ILE A 243 19.12 4.79 11.71
CA ILE A 243 18.07 5.15 10.73
C ILE A 243 17.47 3.87 10.19
N LEU A 244 16.14 3.78 10.15
CA LEU A 244 15.41 2.64 9.59
C LEU A 244 14.83 2.97 8.22
N PHE A 245 15.02 2.06 7.27
CA PHE A 245 14.29 1.99 6.02
C PHE A 245 13.73 0.59 5.82
N GLY A 246 12.51 0.47 5.30
CA GLY A 246 11.91 -0.83 5.05
C GLY A 246 11.04 -0.85 3.79
N SER A 247 11.07 -2.00 3.11
CA SER A 247 10.20 -2.25 1.96
C SER A 247 10.09 -3.76 1.72
N VAL A 248 8.95 -4.22 1.21
CA VAL A 248 8.82 -5.63 0.79
C VAL A 248 9.88 -5.99 -0.24
N LYS A 249 10.14 -5.11 -1.20
CA LYS A 249 11.18 -5.24 -2.21
C LYS A 249 11.97 -3.95 -2.27
N ILE A 250 13.23 -3.98 -1.84
CA ILE A 250 14.09 -2.79 -1.75
C ILE A 250 14.36 -2.17 -3.12
N THR A 251 14.43 -2.98 -4.16
CA THR A 251 14.64 -2.52 -5.55
C THR A 251 13.39 -1.89 -6.19
N ASP A 252 12.27 -1.74 -5.47
CA ASP A 252 11.11 -0.99 -5.96
C ASP A 252 11.42 0.51 -5.97
N LYS A 253 11.65 1.04 -7.17
CA LYS A 253 11.99 2.46 -7.37
C LYS A 253 10.97 3.43 -6.77
N ARG A 254 9.70 3.03 -6.67
CA ARG A 254 8.66 3.85 -6.03
C ARG A 254 8.92 4.10 -4.55
N LYS A 255 9.68 3.20 -3.90
CA LYS A 255 10.04 3.33 -2.48
C LYS A 255 11.21 4.28 -2.24
N GLY A 256 11.87 4.77 -3.32
CA GLY A 256 12.82 5.87 -3.27
C GLY A 256 14.16 5.54 -2.62
N ILE A 257 14.60 4.28 -2.66
CA ILE A 257 15.88 3.86 -2.06
C ILE A 257 17.07 4.68 -2.57
N ASP A 258 17.04 5.07 -3.85
CA ASP A 258 18.10 5.88 -4.46
C ASP A 258 18.27 7.22 -3.74
N TYR A 259 17.17 7.82 -3.25
CA TYR A 259 17.20 9.07 -2.47
C TYR A 259 17.81 8.86 -1.07
N LEU A 260 17.56 7.71 -0.45
CA LEU A 260 18.20 7.39 0.83
C LEU A 260 19.72 7.21 0.67
N ILE A 261 20.14 6.48 -0.38
CA ILE A 261 21.57 6.29 -0.69
C ILE A 261 22.25 7.64 -0.90
N GLU A 262 21.66 8.50 -1.72
CA GLU A 262 22.21 9.83 -2.00
C GLU A 262 22.27 10.71 -0.75
N ALA A 263 21.22 10.69 0.08
CA ALA A 263 21.20 11.39 1.36
C ALA A 263 22.31 10.89 2.30
N CYS A 264 22.52 9.60 2.39
CA CYS A 264 23.60 9.02 3.21
C CYS A 264 24.99 9.45 2.71
N LYS A 265 25.21 9.52 1.39
CA LYS A 265 26.49 10.03 0.82
C LYS A 265 26.73 11.48 1.20
N LEU A 266 25.72 12.33 1.00
CA LEU A 266 25.81 13.75 1.38
C LEU A 266 26.03 13.96 2.88
N LEU A 267 25.41 13.13 3.73
CA LEU A 267 25.63 13.16 5.17
C LEU A 267 27.07 12.78 5.53
N ALA A 268 27.61 11.72 4.92
CA ALA A 268 28.98 11.29 5.18
C ALA A 268 30.02 12.32 4.70
N GLU A 269 29.75 13.05 3.63
CA GLU A 269 30.60 14.15 3.15
C GLU A 269 30.56 15.35 4.10
N LYS A 270 29.39 15.73 4.60
CA LYS A 270 29.21 16.89 5.50
C LYS A 270 29.62 16.60 6.93
N HIS A 271 29.45 15.38 7.38
CA HIS A 271 29.62 14.91 8.75
C HIS A 271 30.45 13.63 8.80
N PRO A 272 31.74 13.68 8.41
CA PRO A 272 32.61 12.52 8.42
C PRO A 272 32.78 11.92 9.83
N GLU A 273 32.60 12.73 10.89
CA GLU A 273 32.62 12.31 12.29
C GLU A 273 31.47 11.34 12.66
N TRP A 274 30.42 11.25 11.84
CA TRP A 274 29.30 10.34 12.11
C TRP A 274 29.51 8.93 11.56
N LYS A 275 30.61 8.68 10.86
CA LYS A 275 30.88 7.42 10.18
C LYS A 275 30.72 6.19 11.09
N ASP A 276 31.18 6.31 12.35
CA ASP A 276 31.15 5.20 13.30
C ASP A 276 29.97 5.27 14.27
N SER A 277 29.29 6.41 14.36
CA SER A 277 28.16 6.64 15.28
C SER A 277 26.78 6.56 14.62
N LEU A 278 26.70 6.55 13.29
CA LEU A 278 25.45 6.43 12.52
C LEU A 278 25.40 5.09 11.79
N GLY A 279 24.28 4.38 11.94
CA GLY A 279 24.01 3.15 11.22
C GLY A 279 22.67 3.18 10.47
N VAL A 280 22.54 2.35 9.46
CA VAL A 280 21.31 2.22 8.66
C VAL A 280 20.78 0.80 8.78
N VAL A 281 19.62 0.63 9.41
CA VAL A 281 18.89 -0.63 9.49
C VAL A 281 17.97 -0.72 8.28
N VAL A 282 18.05 -1.82 7.56
CA VAL A 282 17.25 -2.02 6.34
C VAL A 282 16.56 -3.37 6.40
N PHE A 283 15.24 -3.40 6.35
CA PHE A 283 14.52 -4.67 6.24
C PHE A 283 13.78 -4.82 4.91
N GLY A 284 13.77 -6.05 4.41
CA GLY A 284 13.12 -6.41 3.17
C GLY A 284 13.93 -7.38 2.31
N ASN A 285 13.33 -7.85 1.22
CA ASN A 285 14.02 -8.73 0.29
C ASN A 285 15.19 -7.99 -0.38
N GLN A 286 16.36 -8.63 -0.41
CA GLN A 286 17.60 -8.12 -1.01
C GLN A 286 18.27 -6.97 -0.22
N SER A 287 17.99 -6.80 1.07
CA SER A 287 18.55 -5.75 1.94
C SER A 287 20.10 -5.74 1.96
N GLN A 288 20.77 -6.89 1.81
CA GLN A 288 22.23 -7.01 1.78
C GLN A 288 22.88 -6.22 0.64
N GLN A 289 22.18 -6.01 -0.47
CA GLN A 289 22.73 -5.26 -1.63
C GLN A 289 23.05 -3.79 -1.34
N LEU A 290 22.55 -3.25 -0.22
CA LEU A 290 22.78 -1.87 0.17
C LEU A 290 24.09 -1.65 0.94
N GLN A 291 24.75 -2.72 1.40
CA GLN A 291 25.97 -2.61 2.21
C GLN A 291 27.10 -1.87 1.49
N ASP A 292 27.22 -2.09 0.18
CA ASP A 292 28.28 -1.46 -0.64
C ASP A 292 27.87 -0.09 -1.21
N LEU A 293 26.61 0.32 -1.05
CA LEU A 293 26.05 1.55 -1.62
C LEU A 293 25.93 2.69 -0.61
N ILE A 294 25.85 2.36 0.68
CA ILE A 294 25.67 3.32 1.77
C ILE A 294 26.99 3.46 2.52
N PRO A 295 27.51 4.70 2.74
CA PRO A 295 28.82 4.93 3.37
C PRO A 295 28.82 4.70 4.90
N PHE A 296 27.66 4.47 5.52
CA PHE A 296 27.50 4.11 6.92
C PHE A 296 27.34 2.61 7.09
N ARG A 297 27.54 2.11 8.31
CA ARG A 297 27.32 0.70 8.61
C ARG A 297 25.87 0.29 8.37
N VAL A 298 25.63 -0.66 7.49
CA VAL A 298 24.29 -1.19 7.16
C VAL A 298 24.03 -2.46 7.96
N TYR A 299 22.84 -2.55 8.55
CA TYR A 299 22.32 -3.72 9.27
C TYR A 299 21.15 -4.31 8.47
N PRO A 300 21.42 -5.24 7.54
CA PRO A 300 20.39 -5.83 6.71
C PRO A 300 19.58 -6.86 7.49
N LEU A 301 18.26 -6.70 7.49
CA LEU A 301 17.31 -7.63 8.04
C LEU A 301 16.49 -8.27 6.92
N PRO A 302 16.00 -9.50 7.09
CA PRO A 302 15.10 -10.13 6.13
C PRO A 302 13.76 -9.39 6.06
N TYR A 303 12.88 -9.82 5.14
CA TYR A 303 11.49 -9.37 5.17
C TYR A 303 10.78 -9.88 6.44
N ILE A 304 10.28 -8.97 7.24
CA ILE A 304 9.64 -9.26 8.52
C ILE A 304 8.14 -9.45 8.32
N LYS A 305 7.64 -10.61 8.76
CA LYS A 305 6.21 -10.96 8.67
C LYS A 305 5.49 -10.87 10.02
N ASN A 306 6.24 -10.95 11.10
CA ASN A 306 5.71 -10.94 12.46
C ASN A 306 5.63 -9.50 12.98
N GLU A 307 4.45 -9.05 13.39
CA GLU A 307 4.26 -7.71 13.92
C GLU A 307 5.02 -7.46 15.23
N HIS A 308 5.24 -8.49 16.07
CA HIS A 308 6.06 -8.34 17.29
C HIS A 308 7.53 -8.05 16.97
N GLU A 309 8.08 -8.71 15.94
CA GLU A 309 9.44 -8.42 15.47
C GLU A 309 9.53 -6.99 14.89
N LEU A 310 8.51 -6.54 14.15
CA LEU A 310 8.43 -5.17 13.65
C LEU A 310 8.40 -4.14 14.80
N VAL A 311 7.67 -4.41 15.88
CA VAL A 311 7.62 -3.56 17.06
C VAL A 311 9.01 -3.46 17.71
N ASP A 312 9.74 -4.57 17.85
CA ASP A 312 11.10 -4.55 18.37
C ASP A 312 12.04 -3.73 17.45
N ILE A 313 11.91 -3.86 16.12
CA ILE A 313 12.72 -3.08 15.17
C ILE A 313 12.40 -1.58 15.27
N TYR A 314 11.12 -1.18 15.30
CA TYR A 314 10.78 0.24 15.46
C TYR A 314 11.33 0.79 16.78
N ASN A 315 11.21 0.06 17.88
CA ASN A 315 11.73 0.49 19.17
C ASN A 315 13.27 0.52 19.27
N ALA A 316 13.97 -0.18 18.36
CA ALA A 316 15.43 -0.23 18.35
C ALA A 316 16.09 0.97 17.66
N VAL A 317 15.34 1.72 16.84
CA VAL A 317 15.88 2.79 15.98
C VAL A 317 15.55 4.18 16.49
N ASP A 318 16.23 5.18 15.94
CA ASP A 318 16.05 6.59 16.31
C ASP A 318 15.23 7.38 15.29
N LEU A 319 15.18 6.91 14.04
CA LEU A 319 14.51 7.60 12.94
C LEU A 319 13.99 6.59 11.94
N PHE A 320 12.76 6.78 11.44
CA PHE A 320 12.24 6.05 10.30
C PHE A 320 12.19 6.94 9.06
N VAL A 321 12.72 6.45 7.94
CA VAL A 321 12.78 7.19 6.68
C VAL A 321 11.95 6.52 5.62
N ILE A 322 11.03 7.28 5.01
CA ILE A 322 10.14 6.84 3.94
C ILE A 322 10.24 7.77 2.72
N PRO A 323 11.23 7.57 1.83
CA PRO A 323 11.44 8.42 0.67
C PRO A 323 10.56 8.00 -0.53
N SER A 324 9.36 7.52 -0.27
CA SER A 324 8.44 7.02 -1.30
C SER A 324 8.03 8.11 -2.28
N LEU A 325 8.05 7.77 -3.57
CA LEU A 325 7.67 8.65 -4.68
C LEU A 325 6.18 8.60 -5.00
N GLU A 326 5.53 7.50 -4.65
CA GLU A 326 4.09 7.28 -4.76
C GLU A 326 3.64 6.49 -3.54
N GLU A 327 2.73 7.06 -2.75
CA GLU A 327 2.21 6.43 -1.54
C GLU A 327 0.80 6.95 -1.25
N ASN A 328 -0.03 6.13 -0.63
CA ASN A 328 -1.33 6.57 -0.11
C ASN A 328 -1.20 6.88 1.39
N LEU A 329 -1.42 5.90 2.24
CA LEU A 329 -1.25 6.01 3.68
C LEU A 329 -0.37 4.84 4.17
N PRO A 330 0.95 5.05 4.26
CA PRO A 330 1.88 3.96 4.58
C PRO A 330 1.72 3.49 6.03
N ASN A 331 1.32 2.22 6.23
CA ASN A 331 1.19 1.62 7.55
C ASN A 331 2.47 1.75 8.38
N MET A 332 3.63 1.65 7.74
CA MET A 332 4.94 1.74 8.42
C MET A 332 5.17 3.08 9.12
N VAL A 333 4.62 4.19 8.61
CA VAL A 333 4.68 5.49 9.29
C VAL A 333 3.81 5.46 10.55
N MET A 334 2.56 4.92 10.47
CA MET A 334 1.71 4.76 11.64
C MET A 334 2.37 3.88 12.70
N GLU A 335 2.99 2.78 12.28
CA GLU A 335 3.65 1.80 13.13
C GLU A 335 4.85 2.42 13.85
N ALA A 336 5.74 3.11 13.11
CA ALA A 336 6.91 3.79 13.66
C ALA A 336 6.49 4.87 14.66
N MET A 337 5.55 5.73 14.30
CA MET A 337 5.05 6.81 15.16
C MET A 337 4.35 6.27 16.42
N SER A 338 3.58 5.19 16.29
CA SER A 338 2.96 4.53 17.45
C SER A 338 4.00 3.95 18.41
N CYS A 339 5.19 3.59 17.92
CA CYS A 339 6.33 3.19 18.74
C CYS A 339 7.17 4.39 19.24
N GLY A 340 6.74 5.62 18.98
CA GLY A 340 7.45 6.84 19.42
C GLY A 340 8.66 7.20 18.56
N VAL A 341 8.75 6.68 17.32
CA VAL A 341 9.86 6.94 16.39
C VAL A 341 9.49 8.07 15.44
N PRO A 342 10.24 9.16 15.39
CA PRO A 342 10.02 10.24 14.44
C PRO A 342 10.22 9.74 13.00
N CYS A 343 9.48 10.35 12.07
CA CYS A 343 9.48 9.92 10.68
C CYS A 343 9.95 11.04 9.74
N VAL A 344 10.72 10.68 8.72
CA VAL A 344 11.07 11.58 7.62
C VAL A 344 10.51 11.01 6.32
N GLY A 345 9.71 11.80 5.62
CA GLY A 345 9.10 11.41 4.36
C GLY A 345 8.97 12.54 3.36
N PHE A 346 8.74 12.20 2.08
CA PHE A 346 8.45 13.21 1.07
C PHE A 346 7.02 13.75 1.20
N ASN A 347 6.81 14.98 0.72
CA ASN A 347 5.48 15.55 0.49
C ASN A 347 4.80 14.82 -0.68
N THR A 348 4.30 13.60 -0.41
CA THR A 348 3.75 12.68 -1.40
C THR A 348 2.55 11.94 -0.82
N GLY A 349 1.43 11.94 -1.55
CA GLY A 349 0.23 11.21 -1.14
C GLY A 349 -0.30 11.64 0.21
N GLY A 350 -0.58 10.66 1.07
CA GLY A 350 -1.05 10.89 2.46
C GLY A 350 0.07 10.97 3.50
N ILE A 351 1.35 10.93 3.11
CA ILE A 351 2.47 11.05 4.06
C ILE A 351 2.39 12.35 4.88
N PRO A 352 2.12 13.53 4.27
CA PRO A 352 2.00 14.80 5.01
C PRO A 352 0.79 14.86 5.97
N GLU A 353 -0.16 13.93 5.83
CA GLU A 353 -1.30 13.86 6.75
C GLU A 353 -0.95 13.16 8.08
N MET A 354 0.16 12.41 8.08
CA MET A 354 0.62 11.61 9.21
C MET A 354 1.78 12.31 9.94
N ILE A 355 2.65 13.00 9.21
CA ILE A 355 3.83 13.66 9.74
C ILE A 355 3.52 15.15 9.96
N ASP A 356 3.43 15.57 11.20
CA ASP A 356 3.39 16.97 11.60
C ASP A 356 4.81 17.53 11.56
N HIS A 357 5.05 18.36 10.52
CA HIS A 357 6.39 18.86 10.17
C HIS A 357 7.05 19.63 11.30
N LEU A 358 8.27 19.23 11.67
CA LEU A 358 9.08 19.78 12.79
C LEU A 358 8.51 19.51 14.19
N HIS A 359 7.45 18.70 14.31
CA HIS A 359 6.89 18.33 15.60
C HIS A 359 7.08 16.83 15.90
N ASN A 360 6.60 15.93 15.02
CA ASN A 360 6.77 14.48 15.18
C ASN A 360 7.60 13.85 14.05
N GLY A 361 8.18 14.68 13.18
CA GLY A 361 8.99 14.25 12.07
C GLY A 361 9.26 15.39 11.06
N TYR A 362 9.67 15.01 9.87
CA TYR A 362 10.01 15.97 8.82
C TYR A 362 9.40 15.60 7.47
N VAL A 363 8.66 16.53 6.87
CA VAL A 363 8.13 16.41 5.51
C VAL A 363 9.07 17.14 4.56
N ALA A 364 9.81 16.39 3.75
CA ALA A 364 10.77 16.90 2.78
C ALA A 364 10.11 17.19 1.43
N GLN A 365 10.51 18.28 0.78
CA GLN A 365 10.11 18.56 -0.60
C GLN A 365 10.95 17.71 -1.56
N ARG A 366 10.29 17.12 -2.56
CA ARG A 366 10.95 16.37 -3.62
C ARG A 366 11.66 17.35 -4.57
N LYS A 367 12.86 17.80 -4.21
CA LYS A 367 13.75 18.53 -5.13
C LYS A 367 14.77 17.54 -5.69
N SER A 368 15.07 17.65 -6.97
CA SER A 368 15.83 16.66 -7.75
C SER A 368 17.29 16.45 -7.34
N LYS A 369 17.81 17.12 -6.32
CA LYS A 369 19.21 17.00 -5.89
C LYS A 369 19.51 17.23 -4.41
N ILE A 370 18.55 17.59 -3.55
CA ILE A 370 18.91 17.97 -2.17
C ILE A 370 17.88 17.44 -1.17
N TRP A 371 18.22 16.37 -0.51
CA TRP A 371 17.67 15.99 0.77
C TRP A 371 18.80 16.12 1.80
N PRO A 372 19.00 17.19 2.46
CA PRO A 372 20.19 17.10 3.29
C PRO A 372 20.14 17.63 4.70
N THR A 373 19.38 18.56 5.08
CA THR A 373 19.77 19.31 6.29
C THR A 373 18.82 19.20 7.46
N ALA A 374 17.71 18.53 7.30
CA ALA A 374 16.64 18.61 8.27
C ALA A 374 16.45 17.39 9.18
N SER A 375 17.17 16.31 8.94
CA SER A 375 16.88 15.04 9.62
C SER A 375 17.61 14.81 10.94
N ILE A 376 18.46 15.72 11.40
CA ILE A 376 19.33 15.45 12.56
C ILE A 376 19.39 16.62 13.58
N GLY A 377 18.42 17.47 13.58
CA GLY A 377 18.31 18.58 14.54
C GLY A 377 17.42 18.27 15.75
N TYR A 378 17.51 17.05 16.34
CA TYR A 378 16.89 16.71 17.63
C TYR A 378 17.78 15.76 18.44
#